data_3c7b897b7d1b27aeea27ff57824f2e5c
#
_entry.id   3c7b897b7d1b27aeea27ff57824f2e5c
#
_cell.length_a   1.000
_cell.length_b   1.000
_cell.length_c   1.000
_cell.angle_alpha   90.00
_cell.angle_beta   90.00
_cell.angle_gamma   90.00
#
_symmetry.space_group_name_H-M   'P 1'
#
loop_
_entity.id
_entity.type
_entity.pdbx_description
1 polymer ?
#
loop_
_entity_poly.entity_id
_entity_poly.type
_entity_poly.pdbx_seq_one_letter_code
_entity_poly.pdbx_strand_id
1 'polypeptide(L)'
;MPSAIVFFGPPGSGKGTQASRLAASAGIPQISTGDLLRSHVARGTPLGAIAKPIMESGALVPDDLVTQMLKERLAGPDAKNGAIFDGYPRTVAQSRSLETLLKETGGRVDAVLFIDVPDGILVDRLLKRATLEGRSDDTKETIAERLRVYREKTAPLADLYAKAGVLVAIDGDRSVEAVAADVESAVARRRAVNS
;
A
#
# COMPACT_ATOMS: atom_id res chain seq x y z
N MET A 1 2.18 -21.71 -1.11
CA MET A 1 2.90 -20.59 -1.76
C MET A 1 2.70 -19.34 -0.93
N PRO A 2 3.71 -18.45 -0.82
CA PRO A 2 3.53 -17.18 -0.12
C PRO A 2 2.41 -16.34 -0.78
N SER A 3 1.47 -15.87 0.02
CA SER A 3 0.33 -15.07 -0.45
C SER A 3 0.68 -13.59 -0.40
N ALA A 4 0.53 -12.86 -1.50
CA ALA A 4 0.71 -11.42 -1.54
C ALA A 4 -0.65 -10.74 -1.76
N ILE A 5 -1.06 -9.92 -0.80
CA ILE A 5 -2.26 -9.11 -0.86
C ILE A 5 -1.82 -7.64 -0.96
N VAL A 6 -2.30 -6.93 -1.96
CA VAL A 6 -1.97 -5.53 -2.19
C VAL A 6 -3.17 -4.65 -1.84
N PHE A 7 -2.99 -3.70 -0.93
CA PHE A 7 -3.96 -2.63 -0.72
C PHE A 7 -3.67 -1.46 -1.67
N PHE A 8 -4.65 -1.14 -2.47
CA PHE A 8 -4.59 -0.14 -3.52
C PHE A 8 -5.67 0.93 -3.31
N GLY A 9 -5.42 2.14 -3.78
CA GLY A 9 -6.37 3.26 -3.66
C GLY A 9 -5.68 4.58 -3.31
N PRO A 10 -6.42 5.71 -3.35
CA PRO A 10 -5.86 7.04 -3.13
C PRO A 10 -5.34 7.24 -1.70
N PRO A 11 -4.44 8.23 -1.49
CA PRO A 11 -4.10 8.68 -0.15
C PRO A 11 -5.36 9.06 0.64
N GLY A 12 -5.44 8.64 1.91
CA GLY A 12 -6.63 8.92 2.75
C GLY A 12 -7.78 7.91 2.63
N SER A 13 -7.69 6.90 1.74
CA SER A 13 -8.78 5.91 1.56
C SER A 13 -8.91 4.89 2.70
N GLY A 14 -7.98 4.84 3.66
CA GLY A 14 -8.04 3.90 4.79
C GLY A 14 -7.29 2.58 4.59
N LYS A 15 -6.48 2.45 3.51
CA LYS A 15 -5.67 1.25 3.23
C LYS A 15 -4.87 0.74 4.43
N GLY A 16 -4.14 1.64 5.08
CA GLY A 16 -3.29 1.26 6.22
C GLY A 16 -4.08 0.64 7.38
N THR A 17 -5.23 1.21 7.71
CA THR A 17 -6.13 0.70 8.73
C THR A 17 -6.63 -0.71 8.39
N GLN A 18 -7.07 -0.92 7.16
CA GLN A 18 -7.58 -2.21 6.71
C GLN A 18 -6.46 -3.24 6.56
N ALA A 19 -5.29 -2.83 6.06
CA ALA A 19 -4.12 -3.69 5.95
C ALA A 19 -3.64 -4.18 7.33
N SER A 20 -3.63 -3.30 8.34
CA SER A 20 -3.26 -3.66 9.71
C SER A 20 -4.25 -4.66 10.33
N ARG A 21 -5.55 -4.45 10.14
CA ARG A 21 -6.60 -5.38 10.61
C ARG A 21 -6.47 -6.75 9.97
N LEU A 22 -6.32 -6.78 8.64
CA LEU A 22 -6.14 -8.03 7.91
C LEU A 22 -4.84 -8.74 8.29
N ALA A 23 -3.75 -8.01 8.54
CA ALA A 23 -2.49 -8.59 8.99
C ALA A 23 -2.64 -9.31 10.31
N ALA A 24 -3.35 -8.69 11.27
CA ALA A 24 -3.62 -9.28 12.56
C ALA A 24 -4.48 -10.55 12.45
N SER A 25 -5.52 -10.56 11.61
CA SER A 25 -6.41 -11.73 11.45
C SER A 25 -5.78 -12.85 10.62
N ALA A 26 -4.95 -12.51 9.62
CA ALA A 26 -4.34 -13.48 8.71
C ALA A 26 -3.00 -14.06 9.21
N GLY A 27 -2.38 -13.47 10.24
CA GLY A 27 -1.09 -13.90 10.76
C GLY A 27 0.09 -13.70 9.80
N ILE A 28 -0.01 -12.72 8.88
CA ILE A 28 1.05 -12.35 7.93
C ILE A 28 1.36 -10.85 8.08
N PRO A 29 2.63 -10.43 7.84
CA PRO A 29 3.02 -9.05 8.10
C PRO A 29 2.40 -8.05 7.14
N GLN A 30 2.03 -6.87 7.66
CA GLN A 30 1.84 -5.67 6.84
C GLN A 30 3.20 -5.07 6.50
N ILE A 31 3.41 -4.76 5.23
CA ILE A 31 4.58 -4.05 4.72
C ILE A 31 4.10 -2.71 4.14
N SER A 32 4.18 -1.66 4.95
CA SER A 32 3.87 -0.29 4.55
C SER A 32 5.15 0.41 4.11
N THR A 33 5.26 0.73 2.81
CA THR A 33 6.43 1.47 2.30
C THR A 33 6.55 2.86 2.90
N GLY A 34 5.42 3.51 3.18
CA GLY A 34 5.43 4.80 3.86
C GLY A 34 6.00 4.72 5.27
N ASP A 35 5.65 3.70 6.04
CA ASP A 35 6.15 3.53 7.42
C ASP A 35 7.61 3.10 7.42
N LEU A 36 8.03 2.25 6.49
CA LEU A 36 9.44 1.89 6.33
C LEU A 36 10.29 3.13 6.02
N LEU A 37 9.88 3.97 5.08
CA LEU A 37 10.58 5.21 4.75
C LEU A 37 10.62 6.18 5.94
N ARG A 38 9.50 6.37 6.64
CA ARG A 38 9.46 7.19 7.88
C ARG A 38 10.38 6.64 8.97
N SER A 39 10.46 5.33 9.12
CA SER A 39 11.41 4.70 10.04
C SER A 39 12.88 4.99 9.65
N HIS A 40 13.21 4.94 8.35
CA HIS A 40 14.54 5.33 7.87
C HIS A 40 14.85 6.81 8.13
N VAL A 41 13.87 7.70 7.93
CA VAL A 41 14.00 9.14 8.25
C VAL A 41 14.24 9.34 9.75
N ALA A 42 13.44 8.72 10.61
CA ALA A 42 13.55 8.86 12.05
C ALA A 42 14.88 8.33 12.61
N ARG A 43 15.44 7.28 12.00
CA ARG A 43 16.74 6.71 12.36
C ARG A 43 17.94 7.44 11.72
N GLY A 44 17.72 8.43 10.86
CA GLY A 44 18.78 9.18 10.19
C GLY A 44 19.63 8.34 9.23
N THR A 45 19.09 7.30 8.63
CA THR A 45 19.86 6.46 7.69
C THR A 45 20.14 7.19 6.37
N PRO A 46 21.13 6.74 5.55
CA PRO A 46 21.37 7.34 4.23
C PRO A 46 20.10 7.34 3.34
N LEU A 47 19.32 6.25 3.36
CA LEU A 47 18.04 6.21 2.66
C LEU A 47 17.03 7.24 3.23
N GLY A 48 16.98 7.39 4.56
CA GLY A 48 16.12 8.37 5.20
C GLY A 48 16.48 9.82 4.82
N ALA A 49 17.76 10.13 4.69
CA ALA A 49 18.22 11.44 4.26
C ALA A 49 17.78 11.75 2.81
N ILE A 50 17.81 10.78 1.91
CA ILE A 50 17.31 10.92 0.53
C ILE A 50 15.79 11.00 0.50
N ALA A 51 15.10 10.14 1.26
CA ALA A 51 13.65 10.03 1.22
C ALA A 51 12.92 11.23 1.82
N LYS A 52 13.47 11.84 2.88
CA LYS A 52 12.82 12.91 3.64
C LYS A 52 12.33 14.08 2.75
N PRO A 53 13.17 14.78 1.99
CA PRO A 53 12.73 15.92 1.17
C PRO A 53 11.72 15.49 0.08
N ILE A 54 11.84 14.28 -0.46
CA ILE A 54 10.93 13.75 -1.47
C ILE A 54 9.54 13.49 -0.85
N MET A 55 9.49 12.89 0.34
CA MET A 55 8.23 12.64 1.05
C MET A 55 7.54 13.94 1.48
N GLU A 56 8.31 14.94 1.93
CA GLU A 56 7.82 16.27 2.31
C GLU A 56 7.25 17.04 1.12
N SER A 57 7.76 16.81 -0.10
CA SER A 57 7.19 17.38 -1.33
C SER A 57 5.95 16.63 -1.84
N GLY A 58 5.61 15.46 -1.29
CA GLY A 58 4.52 14.60 -1.76
C GLY A 58 4.85 13.73 -2.97
N ALA A 59 6.07 13.81 -3.48
CA ALA A 59 6.55 12.99 -4.60
C ALA A 59 6.81 11.53 -4.20
N LEU A 60 7.02 10.67 -5.21
CA LEU A 60 7.42 9.27 -4.99
C LEU A 60 8.95 9.18 -4.85
N VAL A 61 9.40 8.44 -3.83
CA VAL A 61 10.80 8.02 -3.72
C VAL A 61 11.14 7.13 -4.92
N PRO A 62 12.36 7.23 -5.50
CA PRO A 62 12.76 6.43 -6.66
C PRO A 62 12.48 4.94 -6.51
N ASP A 63 12.01 4.31 -7.60
CA ASP A 63 11.50 2.94 -7.60
C ASP A 63 12.57 1.91 -7.17
N ASP A 64 13.82 2.11 -7.54
CA ASP A 64 14.96 1.26 -7.19
C ASP A 64 15.21 1.24 -5.67
N LEU A 65 15.20 2.41 -5.03
CA LEU A 65 15.39 2.53 -3.58
C LEU A 65 14.25 1.86 -2.81
N VAL A 66 13.00 2.06 -3.24
CA VAL A 66 11.84 1.42 -2.61
C VAL A 66 11.87 -0.09 -2.81
N THR A 67 12.24 -0.55 -4.00
CA THR A 67 12.33 -1.98 -4.33
C THR A 67 13.42 -2.67 -3.51
N GLN A 68 14.59 -2.04 -3.35
CA GLN A 68 15.66 -2.57 -2.51
C GLN A 68 15.21 -2.69 -1.04
N MET A 69 14.62 -1.63 -0.50
CA MET A 69 14.08 -1.63 0.87
C MET A 69 13.05 -2.75 1.08
N LEU A 70 12.19 -2.98 0.09
CA LEU A 70 11.21 -4.06 0.13
C LEU A 70 11.85 -5.44 0.07
N LYS A 71 12.86 -5.63 -0.78
CA LYS A 71 13.61 -6.88 -0.88
C LYS A 71 14.23 -7.25 0.47
N GLU A 72 14.86 -6.29 1.14
CA GLU A 72 15.41 -6.49 2.48
C GLU A 72 14.31 -6.85 3.50
N ARG A 73 13.16 -6.17 3.47
CA ARG A 73 12.04 -6.44 4.38
C ARG A 73 11.40 -7.82 4.14
N LEU A 74 11.27 -8.25 2.90
CA LEU A 74 10.71 -9.55 2.52
C LEU A 74 11.64 -10.73 2.88
N ALA A 75 12.93 -10.50 3.06
CA ALA A 75 13.87 -11.50 3.56
C ALA A 75 13.66 -11.85 5.04
N GLY A 76 12.84 -11.09 5.76
CA GLY A 76 12.49 -11.35 7.14
C GLY A 76 11.74 -12.68 7.33
N PRO A 77 11.96 -13.37 8.47
CA PRO A 77 11.38 -14.69 8.72
C PRO A 77 9.85 -14.68 8.79
N ASP A 78 9.25 -13.57 9.16
CA ASP A 78 7.81 -13.36 9.28
C ASP A 78 7.09 -13.26 7.92
N ALA A 79 7.82 -12.91 6.85
CA ALA A 79 7.27 -12.76 5.50
C ALA A 79 7.26 -14.06 4.67
N LYS A 80 7.79 -15.17 5.21
CA LYS A 80 7.90 -16.46 4.48
C LYS A 80 6.57 -17.02 4.01
N ASN A 81 5.49 -16.77 4.74
CA ASN A 81 4.14 -17.26 4.42
C ASN A 81 3.30 -16.27 3.61
N GLY A 82 3.87 -15.12 3.26
CA GLY A 82 3.22 -14.06 2.52
C GLY A 82 3.31 -12.70 3.22
N ALA A 83 2.75 -11.68 2.57
CA ALA A 83 2.74 -10.31 3.09
C ALA A 83 1.56 -9.51 2.55
N ILE A 84 1.17 -8.50 3.31
CA ILE A 84 0.19 -7.49 2.91
C ILE A 84 0.95 -6.21 2.58
N PHE A 85 0.83 -5.75 1.34
CA PHE A 85 1.50 -4.54 0.86
C PHE A 85 0.57 -3.34 0.98
N ASP A 86 1.05 -2.29 1.65
CA ASP A 86 0.38 -0.99 1.76
C ASP A 86 1.28 0.11 1.18
N GLY A 87 0.73 0.84 0.19
CA GLY A 87 1.47 1.89 -0.50
C GLY A 87 2.53 1.41 -1.48
N TYR A 88 2.47 0.15 -1.90
CA TYR A 88 3.28 -0.44 -2.95
C TYR A 88 2.50 -1.57 -3.65
N PRO A 89 2.56 -1.66 -5.00
CA PRO A 89 3.27 -0.75 -5.91
C PRO A 89 2.49 0.55 -6.15
N ARG A 90 3.21 1.59 -6.59
CA ARG A 90 2.64 2.89 -6.99
C ARG A 90 2.93 3.26 -8.44
N THR A 91 3.75 2.48 -9.13
CA THR A 91 4.08 2.65 -10.56
C THR A 91 4.02 1.30 -11.26
N VAL A 92 3.91 1.32 -12.61
CA VAL A 92 3.96 0.08 -13.41
C VAL A 92 5.30 -0.62 -13.25
N ALA A 93 6.40 0.12 -13.12
CA ALA A 93 7.72 -0.46 -12.88
C ALA A 93 7.75 -1.19 -11.53
N GLN A 94 7.25 -0.59 -10.47
CA GLN A 94 7.12 -1.22 -9.16
C GLN A 94 6.24 -2.48 -9.19
N SER A 95 5.13 -2.47 -9.96
CA SER A 95 4.28 -3.66 -10.10
C SER A 95 5.04 -4.85 -10.69
N ARG A 96 5.82 -4.59 -11.75
CA ARG A 96 6.70 -5.63 -12.37
C ARG A 96 7.78 -6.11 -11.40
N SER A 97 8.39 -5.18 -10.65
CA SER A 97 9.38 -5.53 -9.63
C SER A 97 8.79 -6.41 -8.53
N LEU A 98 7.56 -6.10 -8.06
CA LEU A 98 6.87 -6.94 -7.09
C LEU A 98 6.62 -8.35 -7.61
N GLU A 99 6.13 -8.48 -8.84
CA GLU A 99 5.92 -9.79 -9.46
C GLU A 99 7.21 -10.60 -9.55
N THR A 100 8.33 -9.96 -9.90
CA THR A 100 9.63 -10.61 -9.96
C THR A 100 10.09 -11.09 -8.58
N LEU A 101 10.02 -10.22 -7.56
CA LEU A 101 10.38 -10.56 -6.19
C LEU A 101 9.54 -11.70 -5.63
N LEU A 102 8.25 -11.72 -5.92
CA LEU A 102 7.36 -12.81 -5.48
C LEU A 102 7.68 -14.13 -6.19
N LYS A 103 7.94 -14.10 -7.50
CA LYS A 103 8.33 -15.29 -8.28
C LYS A 103 9.62 -15.95 -7.76
N GLU A 104 10.59 -15.16 -7.30
CA GLU A 104 11.84 -15.68 -6.71
C GLU A 104 11.57 -16.55 -5.47
N THR A 105 10.48 -16.32 -4.76
CA THR A 105 10.06 -17.08 -3.56
C THR A 105 8.92 -18.06 -3.82
N GLY A 106 8.54 -18.28 -5.10
CA GLY A 106 7.41 -19.11 -5.47
C GLY A 106 6.04 -18.51 -5.14
N GLY A 107 5.99 -17.20 -4.84
CA GLY A 107 4.77 -16.48 -4.53
C GLY A 107 4.16 -15.76 -5.74
N ARG A 108 2.99 -15.19 -5.53
CA ARG A 108 2.26 -14.36 -6.50
C ARG A 108 1.36 -13.34 -5.81
N VAL A 109 0.87 -12.37 -6.56
CA VAL A 109 -0.19 -11.48 -6.10
C VAL A 109 -1.53 -12.24 -6.18
N ASP A 110 -2.14 -12.51 -5.04
CA ASP A 110 -3.40 -13.24 -4.95
C ASP A 110 -4.61 -12.30 -5.06
N ALA A 111 -4.51 -11.11 -4.50
CA ALA A 111 -5.55 -10.10 -4.52
C ALA A 111 -4.97 -8.68 -4.50
N VAL A 112 -5.62 -7.80 -5.23
CA VAL A 112 -5.43 -6.35 -5.14
C VAL A 112 -6.75 -5.74 -4.67
N LEU A 113 -6.78 -5.24 -3.45
CA LEU A 113 -7.96 -4.70 -2.80
C LEU A 113 -7.98 -3.18 -3.01
N PHE A 114 -8.83 -2.74 -3.93
CA PHE A 114 -8.98 -1.33 -4.26
C PHE A 114 -9.99 -0.68 -3.32
N ILE A 115 -9.51 0.10 -2.36
CA ILE A 115 -10.35 0.87 -1.45
C ILE A 115 -10.74 2.17 -2.14
N ASP A 116 -11.96 2.21 -2.65
CA ASP A 116 -12.52 3.35 -3.38
C ASP A 116 -13.21 4.33 -2.43
N VAL A 117 -12.87 5.61 -2.54
CA VAL A 117 -13.42 6.69 -1.70
C VAL A 117 -13.54 7.95 -2.54
N PRO A 118 -14.67 8.66 -2.49
CA PRO A 118 -14.84 9.92 -3.19
C PRO A 118 -13.79 10.97 -2.82
N ASP A 119 -13.31 11.70 -3.81
CA ASP A 119 -12.23 12.71 -3.66
C ASP A 119 -12.52 13.75 -2.56
N GLY A 120 -13.77 14.19 -2.43
CA GLY A 120 -14.16 15.19 -1.43
C GLY A 120 -13.92 14.75 0.01
N ILE A 121 -13.90 13.45 0.27
CA ILE A 121 -13.69 12.88 1.62
C ILE A 121 -12.21 12.71 1.93
N LEU A 122 -11.38 12.48 0.90
CA LEU A 122 -9.96 12.16 1.05
C LEU A 122 -9.16 13.27 1.73
N VAL A 123 -9.41 14.52 1.33
CA VAL A 123 -8.70 15.69 1.88
C VAL A 123 -8.97 15.84 3.37
N ASP A 124 -10.25 15.75 3.78
CA ASP A 124 -10.65 15.85 5.18
C ASP A 124 -10.03 14.72 6.02
N ARG A 125 -10.02 13.49 5.51
CA ARG A 125 -9.40 12.35 6.16
C ARG A 125 -7.88 12.54 6.34
N LEU A 126 -7.21 13.09 5.34
CA LEU A 126 -5.76 13.34 5.38
C LEU A 126 -5.41 14.46 6.37
N LEU A 127 -6.19 15.56 6.39
CA LEU A 127 -5.99 16.63 7.36
C LEU A 127 -6.23 16.16 8.82
N LYS A 128 -7.28 15.36 9.04
CA LYS A 128 -7.51 14.73 10.35
C LYS A 128 -6.34 13.81 10.75
N ARG A 129 -5.83 13.03 9.83
CA ARG A 129 -4.68 12.16 10.07
C ARG A 129 -3.42 12.95 10.43
N ALA A 130 -3.15 14.07 9.77
CA ALA A 130 -2.04 14.95 10.09
C ALA A 130 -2.04 15.35 11.57
N THR A 131 -3.21 15.71 12.08
CA THR A 131 -3.38 16.11 13.48
C THR A 131 -3.28 14.93 14.45
N LEU A 132 -3.93 13.79 14.12
CA LEU A 132 -4.01 12.64 15.03
C LEU A 132 -2.70 11.84 15.11
N GLU A 133 -1.98 11.71 14.00
CA GLU A 133 -0.75 10.91 13.90
C GLU A 133 0.52 11.78 13.91
N GLY A 134 0.40 13.11 14.02
CA GLY A 134 1.54 14.02 14.02
C GLY A 134 2.35 13.98 12.71
N ARG A 135 1.70 13.72 11.57
CA ARG A 135 2.37 13.61 10.26
C ARG A 135 2.71 14.98 9.69
N SER A 136 3.98 15.35 9.79
CA SER A 136 4.49 16.60 9.21
C SER A 136 4.43 16.64 7.67
N ASP A 137 4.31 15.48 7.03
CA ASP A 137 4.21 15.30 5.59
C ASP A 137 2.76 15.31 5.04
N ASP A 138 1.76 15.67 5.84
CA ASP A 138 0.36 15.83 5.42
C ASP A 138 -0.10 17.31 5.52
N THR A 139 0.65 18.24 4.88
CA THR A 139 0.19 19.63 4.67
C THR A 139 -0.83 19.69 3.53
N LYS A 140 -1.59 20.80 3.41
CA LYS A 140 -2.55 20.97 2.31
C LYS A 140 -1.89 20.85 0.94
N GLU A 141 -0.72 21.45 0.79
CA GLU A 141 0.08 21.44 -0.44
C GLU A 141 0.56 20.02 -0.76
N THR A 142 1.11 19.32 0.23
CA THR A 142 1.57 17.94 0.08
C THR A 142 0.40 16.99 -0.22
N ILE A 143 -0.76 17.19 0.41
CA ILE A 143 -1.97 16.41 0.13
C ILE A 143 -2.40 16.58 -1.33
N ALA A 144 -2.46 17.81 -1.83
CA ALA A 144 -2.83 18.09 -3.23
C ALA A 144 -1.85 17.40 -4.21
N GLU A 145 -0.54 17.52 -3.95
CA GLU A 145 0.48 16.87 -4.77
C GLU A 145 0.38 15.33 -4.72
N ARG A 146 0.18 14.74 -3.55
CA ARG A 146 -0.02 13.28 -3.42
C ARG A 146 -1.22 12.78 -4.20
N LEU A 147 -2.33 13.49 -4.19
CA LEU A 147 -3.51 13.14 -4.97
C LEU A 147 -3.24 13.28 -6.47
N ARG A 148 -2.51 14.32 -6.90
CA ARG A 148 -2.09 14.48 -8.28
C ARG A 148 -1.19 13.33 -8.73
N VAL A 149 -0.14 13.04 -7.96
CA VAL A 149 0.80 11.93 -8.24
C VAL A 149 0.09 10.58 -8.26
N TYR A 150 -0.87 10.35 -7.35
CA TYR A 150 -1.69 9.15 -7.35
C TYR A 150 -2.46 8.99 -8.67
N ARG A 151 -3.16 10.04 -9.11
CA ARG A 151 -3.94 9.99 -10.36
C ARG A 151 -3.06 9.73 -11.58
N GLU A 152 -1.89 10.33 -11.65
CA GLU A 152 -0.97 10.21 -12.79
C GLU A 152 -0.19 8.89 -12.80
N LYS A 153 0.32 8.46 -11.66
CA LYS A 153 1.27 7.34 -11.58
C LYS A 153 0.67 6.04 -11.09
N THR A 154 -0.30 6.13 -10.18
CA THR A 154 -0.80 4.96 -9.44
C THR A 154 -2.17 4.50 -9.95
N ALA A 155 -3.11 5.40 -10.16
CA ALA A 155 -4.45 5.03 -10.63
C ALA A 155 -4.46 4.14 -11.88
N PRO A 156 -3.56 4.33 -12.89
CA PRO A 156 -3.50 3.46 -14.06
C PRO A 156 -3.21 1.98 -13.76
N LEU A 157 -2.68 1.65 -12.59
CA LEU A 157 -2.48 0.26 -12.16
C LEU A 157 -3.80 -0.50 -11.95
N ALA A 158 -4.92 0.20 -11.70
CA ALA A 158 -6.23 -0.43 -11.57
C ALA A 158 -6.59 -1.24 -12.81
N ASP A 159 -6.39 -0.68 -14.00
CA ASP A 159 -6.65 -1.37 -15.27
C ASP A 159 -5.73 -2.58 -15.47
N LEU A 160 -4.46 -2.46 -15.06
CA LEU A 160 -3.50 -3.56 -15.14
C LEU A 160 -3.97 -4.74 -14.27
N TYR A 161 -4.35 -4.47 -13.02
CA TYR A 161 -4.80 -5.51 -12.09
C TYR A 161 -6.20 -6.04 -12.41
N ALA A 162 -7.08 -5.21 -12.99
CA ALA A 162 -8.37 -5.65 -13.50
C ALA A 162 -8.20 -6.65 -14.66
N LYS A 163 -7.32 -6.33 -15.62
CA LYS A 163 -6.98 -7.24 -16.74
C LYS A 163 -6.33 -8.54 -16.26
N ALA A 164 -5.52 -8.48 -15.22
CA ALA A 164 -4.96 -9.67 -14.58
C ALA A 164 -5.99 -10.47 -13.75
N GLY A 165 -7.21 -9.98 -13.61
CA GLY A 165 -8.29 -10.62 -12.88
C GLY A 165 -8.05 -10.68 -11.36
N VAL A 166 -7.15 -9.89 -10.80
CA VAL A 166 -6.81 -9.90 -9.35
C VAL A 166 -7.37 -8.70 -8.58
N LEU A 167 -7.95 -7.70 -9.25
CA LEU A 167 -8.53 -6.51 -8.63
C LEU A 167 -9.89 -6.82 -8.01
N VAL A 168 -10.11 -6.36 -6.78
CA VAL A 168 -11.41 -6.35 -6.10
C VAL A 168 -11.66 -4.95 -5.58
N ALA A 169 -12.70 -4.29 -6.07
CA ALA A 169 -13.12 -2.98 -5.59
C ALA A 169 -13.92 -3.12 -4.28
N ILE A 170 -13.64 -2.25 -3.33
CA ILE A 170 -14.28 -2.19 -2.01
C ILE A 170 -14.67 -0.74 -1.75
N ASP A 171 -15.94 -0.51 -1.41
CA ASP A 171 -16.43 0.80 -1.01
C ASP A 171 -15.81 1.22 0.33
N GLY A 172 -14.91 2.20 0.27
CA GLY A 172 -14.19 2.74 1.42
C GLY A 172 -14.91 3.90 2.13
N ASP A 173 -16.09 4.30 1.65
CA ASP A 173 -16.92 5.34 2.27
C ASP A 173 -17.99 4.75 3.21
N ARG A 174 -17.54 3.82 4.04
CA ARG A 174 -18.35 3.12 5.03
C ARG A 174 -17.60 3.05 6.37
N SER A 175 -18.23 2.48 7.39
CA SER A 175 -17.54 2.28 8.68
C SER A 175 -16.34 1.36 8.54
N VAL A 176 -15.34 1.55 9.40
CA VAL A 176 -14.10 0.74 9.39
C VAL A 176 -14.41 -0.75 9.47
N GLU A 177 -15.42 -1.13 10.28
CA GLU A 177 -15.87 -2.52 10.48
C GLU A 177 -16.53 -3.09 9.23
N ALA A 178 -17.38 -2.32 8.54
CA ALA A 178 -18.03 -2.76 7.32
C ALA A 178 -17.02 -2.97 6.19
N VAL A 179 -16.06 -2.04 6.03
CA VAL A 179 -14.96 -2.21 5.07
C VAL A 179 -14.09 -3.42 5.41
N ALA A 180 -13.80 -3.66 6.69
CA ALA A 180 -13.03 -4.83 7.12
C ALA A 180 -13.73 -6.15 6.77
N ALA A 181 -15.04 -6.24 6.97
CA ALA A 181 -15.82 -7.43 6.58
C ALA A 181 -15.77 -7.68 5.07
N ASP A 182 -15.88 -6.63 4.25
CA ASP A 182 -15.76 -6.74 2.80
C ASP A 182 -14.35 -7.17 2.36
N VAL A 183 -13.30 -6.64 3.02
CA VAL A 183 -11.90 -7.04 2.82
C VAL A 183 -11.71 -8.53 3.10
N GLU A 184 -12.13 -9.02 4.26
CA GLU A 184 -12.00 -10.41 4.65
C GLU A 184 -12.75 -11.34 3.68
N SER A 185 -13.99 -10.98 3.31
CA SER A 185 -14.79 -11.71 2.33
C SER A 185 -14.12 -11.78 0.96
N ALA A 186 -13.52 -10.66 0.49
CA ALA A 186 -12.79 -10.60 -0.78
C ALA A 186 -11.58 -11.53 -0.77
N VAL A 187 -10.79 -11.50 0.31
CA VAL A 187 -9.61 -12.38 0.46
C VAL A 187 -10.00 -13.85 0.52
N ALA A 188 -11.06 -14.20 1.26
CA ALA A 188 -11.54 -15.58 1.36
C ALA A 188 -11.96 -16.12 -0.02
N ARG A 189 -12.74 -15.34 -0.79
CA ARG A 189 -13.14 -15.71 -2.16
C ARG A 189 -11.94 -15.93 -3.08
N ARG A 190 -10.94 -15.05 -3.01
CA ARG A 190 -9.72 -15.15 -3.84
C ARG A 190 -8.87 -16.36 -3.49
N ARG A 191 -8.75 -16.71 -2.22
CA ARG A 191 -8.05 -17.91 -1.78
C ARG A 191 -8.74 -19.18 -2.27
N ALA A 192 -10.07 -19.24 -2.22
CA ALA A 192 -10.84 -20.38 -2.71
C ALA A 192 -10.68 -20.62 -4.23
N VAL A 193 -10.51 -19.58 -5.03
CA VAL A 193 -10.26 -19.69 -6.49
C VAL A 193 -8.84 -20.16 -6.80
N ASN A 194 -7.90 -19.88 -5.90
CA ASN A 194 -6.48 -20.14 -6.08
C ASN A 194 -5.98 -21.46 -5.46
N SER A 195 -6.87 -22.16 -4.72
CA SER A 195 -6.64 -23.49 -4.13
C SER A 195 -6.99 -24.59 -5.11
#